data_3b356f1c07a67e91cff10880e7ae2172
#
_entry.id   3b356f1c07a67e91cff10880e7ae2172
#
_cell.length_a   1.000
_cell.length_b   1.000
_cell.length_c   1.000
_cell.angle_alpha   90.00
_cell.angle_beta   90.00
_cell.angle_gamma   90.00
#
_symmetry.space_group_name_H-M   'P 1'
#
loop_
_entity.id
_entity.type
_entity.pdbx_description
1 polymer ?
#
loop_
_entity_poly.entity_id
_entity_poly.type
_entity_poly.pdbx_seq_one_letter_code
_entity_poly.pdbx_strand_id
1 'polypeptide(L)'
;MNPYFSLSEKVYDITERYPELIDFLAANGFGKISNPLMRKTIGKQISLEMAFKSRHVDSDAMEKQLVEVIENNANGVSKEVSDTPSHISKEKCAIQIEGILPCPIRLPLMDVFETWRDTHHMDVNFDLQSASMGLDWLQERIEACKDETELADVYLSAGYSLFFDYNVLGKYRDTGIFTDSDRTIPLKEMFDNENISLNDPNHQYTVVGIVPAVFMVNTEALGERPMPESWSDLMKPEYENTIAFPVQDLDMFHALLLGIYSKYGTDGLYRLGQNLMQSMHPAQMVKMGKSKKQKEIPAITVIPYFFACMMQETKEMQLVWPKDGAILNPIFLLAKCHPKKNYNR
;
A
#
# COMPACT_ATOMS: atom_id res chain seq x y z
N MET A 1 9.11 -3.14 -10.63
CA MET A 1 10.09 -2.01 -10.75
C MET A 1 9.71 -1.02 -9.66
N ASN A 2 10.62 -0.70 -8.76
CA ASN A 2 10.30 0.18 -7.65
C ASN A 2 10.07 1.63 -8.14
N PRO A 3 9.12 2.37 -7.54
CA PRO A 3 8.72 3.70 -7.98
C PRO A 3 9.59 4.84 -7.46
N TYR A 4 10.50 4.57 -6.52
CA TYR A 4 11.22 5.60 -5.78
C TYR A 4 12.56 5.95 -6.39
N PHE A 5 13.29 4.93 -6.89
CA PHE A 5 14.63 5.06 -7.43
C PHE A 5 14.97 3.92 -8.37
N SER A 6 16.04 4.07 -9.14
CA SER A 6 16.67 2.97 -9.88
C SER A 6 17.97 2.56 -9.22
N LEU A 7 18.28 1.27 -9.20
CA LEU A 7 19.58 0.77 -8.73
C LEU A 7 20.77 1.35 -9.50
N SER A 8 20.54 1.85 -10.72
CA SER A 8 21.55 2.54 -11.54
C SER A 8 21.80 4.00 -11.12
N GLU A 9 20.93 4.59 -10.30
CA GLU A 9 21.11 5.96 -9.79
C GLU A 9 22.27 6.03 -8.78
N LYS A 10 22.83 7.23 -8.64
CA LYS A 10 23.96 7.47 -7.74
C LYS A 10 23.52 7.46 -6.27
N VAL A 11 24.33 6.85 -5.42
CA VAL A 11 24.08 6.77 -3.98
C VAL A 11 23.86 8.17 -3.40
N TYR A 12 24.62 9.18 -3.84
CA TYR A 12 24.45 10.55 -3.40
C TYR A 12 23.06 11.10 -3.71
N ASP A 13 22.60 10.96 -4.95
CA ASP A 13 21.35 11.53 -5.41
C ASP A 13 20.15 10.90 -4.69
N ILE A 14 20.22 9.60 -4.47
CA ILE A 14 19.18 8.84 -3.75
C ILE A 14 19.14 9.24 -2.28
N THR A 15 20.30 9.33 -1.60
CA THR A 15 20.37 9.70 -0.18
C THR A 15 20.08 11.18 0.09
N GLU A 16 20.24 12.07 -0.89
CA GLU A 16 19.76 13.46 -0.78
C GLU A 16 18.24 13.56 -0.98
N ARG A 17 17.67 12.66 -1.78
CA ARG A 17 16.22 12.56 -2.00
C ARG A 17 15.52 11.88 -0.82
N TYR A 18 16.16 10.87 -0.25
CA TYR A 18 15.67 10.02 0.84
C TYR A 18 16.73 9.96 1.95
N PRO A 19 16.84 11.00 2.82
CA PRO A 19 17.84 11.04 3.88
C PRO A 19 17.76 9.89 4.89
N GLU A 20 16.59 9.33 5.08
CA GLU A 20 16.31 8.15 5.90
C GLU A 20 17.12 6.91 5.52
N LEU A 21 17.51 6.82 4.26
CA LEU A 21 18.33 5.70 3.79
C LEU A 21 19.79 5.76 4.26
N ILE A 22 20.23 6.91 4.78
CA ILE A 22 21.63 7.07 5.22
C ILE A 22 21.92 6.15 6.39
N ASP A 23 21.07 6.17 7.42
CA ASP A 23 21.25 5.40 8.63
C ASP A 23 21.01 3.92 8.36
N PHE A 24 20.00 3.59 7.56
CA PHE A 24 19.72 2.22 7.14
C PHE A 24 20.90 1.59 6.37
N LEU A 25 21.41 2.28 5.34
CA LEU A 25 22.55 1.80 4.56
C LEU A 25 23.81 1.69 5.43
N ALA A 26 24.01 2.62 6.36
CA ALA A 26 25.15 2.56 7.29
C ALA A 26 25.08 1.32 8.19
N ALA A 27 23.93 1.02 8.75
CA ALA A 27 23.68 -0.18 9.57
C ALA A 27 23.87 -1.49 8.78
N ASN A 28 23.59 -1.46 7.47
CA ASN A 28 23.75 -2.61 6.57
C ASN A 28 25.11 -2.69 5.88
N GLY A 29 26.15 -2.16 6.51
CA GLY A 29 27.56 -2.31 6.08
C GLY A 29 28.09 -1.20 5.16
N PHE A 30 27.32 -0.18 4.87
CA PHE A 30 27.74 0.99 4.07
C PHE A 30 28.09 2.20 4.94
N GLY A 31 28.67 2.01 6.12
CA GLY A 31 28.93 3.05 7.13
C GLY A 31 29.64 4.30 6.64
N LYS A 32 30.40 4.24 5.53
CA LYS A 32 31.00 5.43 4.91
C LYS A 32 29.99 6.45 4.40
N ILE A 33 28.74 6.05 4.18
CA ILE A 33 27.66 6.92 3.69
C ILE A 33 27.20 7.92 4.77
N SER A 34 27.37 7.60 6.06
CA SER A 34 27.03 8.52 7.16
C SER A 34 27.91 9.79 7.14
N ASN A 35 29.13 9.69 6.59
CA ASN A 35 29.99 10.85 6.47
C ASN A 35 29.57 11.72 5.25
N PRO A 36 29.14 12.99 5.46
CA PRO A 36 28.66 13.86 4.38
C PRO A 36 29.70 14.12 3.28
N LEU A 37 31.00 14.20 3.64
CA LEU A 37 32.07 14.42 2.67
C LEU A 37 32.26 13.19 1.78
N MET A 38 32.27 11.99 2.37
CA MET A 38 32.38 10.73 1.63
C MET A 38 31.17 10.50 0.71
N ARG A 39 29.97 10.86 1.19
CA ARG A 39 28.74 10.78 0.40
C ARG A 39 28.80 11.72 -0.81
N LYS A 40 29.28 12.96 -0.63
CA LYS A 40 29.47 13.94 -1.74
C LYS A 40 30.57 13.56 -2.73
N THR A 41 31.56 12.79 -2.33
CA THR A 41 32.66 12.38 -3.20
C THR A 41 32.39 11.02 -3.83
N ILE A 42 32.47 9.96 -3.04
CA ILE A 42 32.30 8.57 -3.52
C ILE A 42 30.86 8.32 -3.95
N GLY A 43 29.88 8.78 -3.16
CA GLY A 43 28.47 8.57 -3.44
C GLY A 43 27.98 9.17 -4.77
N LYS A 44 28.65 10.20 -5.28
CA LYS A 44 28.39 10.77 -6.61
C LYS A 44 28.99 9.94 -7.76
N GLN A 45 29.91 9.05 -7.46
CA GLN A 45 30.59 8.24 -8.49
C GLN A 45 29.98 6.85 -8.63
N ILE A 46 29.50 6.25 -7.54
CA ILE A 46 28.97 4.89 -7.52
C ILE A 46 27.45 4.87 -7.54
N SER A 47 26.87 3.88 -8.22
CA SER A 47 25.44 3.58 -8.14
C SER A 47 25.15 2.65 -6.95
N LEU A 48 23.86 2.53 -6.58
CA LEU A 48 23.45 1.54 -5.57
C LEU A 48 23.84 0.13 -5.99
N GLU A 49 23.61 -0.23 -7.24
CA GLU A 49 23.97 -1.55 -7.78
C GLU A 49 25.48 -1.83 -7.64
N MET A 50 26.33 -0.85 -7.94
CA MET A 50 27.77 -0.99 -7.75
C MET A 50 28.14 -1.13 -6.28
N ALA A 51 27.48 -0.38 -5.40
CA ALA A 51 27.69 -0.46 -3.95
C ALA A 51 27.33 -1.86 -3.43
N PHE A 52 26.17 -2.40 -3.81
CA PHE A 52 25.73 -3.73 -3.40
C PHE A 52 26.62 -4.84 -3.93
N LYS A 53 26.98 -4.81 -5.22
CA LYS A 53 27.94 -5.77 -5.82
C LYS A 53 29.28 -5.74 -5.11
N SER A 54 29.79 -4.57 -4.70
CA SER A 54 31.07 -4.45 -4.00
C SER A 54 31.09 -5.11 -2.62
N ARG A 55 29.92 -5.38 -2.05
CA ARG A 55 29.72 -5.99 -0.75
C ARG A 55 29.10 -7.38 -0.81
N HIS A 56 28.88 -7.93 -2.01
CA HIS A 56 28.20 -9.20 -2.22
C HIS A 56 26.79 -9.25 -1.59
N VAL A 57 26.09 -8.12 -1.56
CA VAL A 57 24.73 -8.00 -1.06
C VAL A 57 23.77 -8.31 -2.20
N ASP A 58 22.71 -9.04 -1.89
CA ASP A 58 21.61 -9.30 -2.83
C ASP A 58 20.92 -7.97 -3.15
N SER A 59 20.98 -7.57 -4.42
CA SER A 59 20.47 -6.27 -4.88
C SER A 59 18.96 -6.19 -4.81
N ASP A 60 18.25 -7.29 -5.10
CA ASP A 60 16.79 -7.33 -5.11
C ASP A 60 16.22 -7.28 -3.69
N ALA A 61 16.84 -8.03 -2.77
CA ALA A 61 16.47 -7.99 -1.36
C ALA A 61 16.73 -6.61 -0.75
N MET A 62 17.88 -5.99 -1.05
CA MET A 62 18.22 -4.66 -0.53
C MET A 62 17.33 -3.57 -1.14
N GLU A 63 16.99 -3.67 -2.43
CA GLU A 63 16.07 -2.73 -3.07
C GLU A 63 14.72 -2.71 -2.35
N LYS A 64 14.16 -3.88 -2.05
CA LYS A 64 12.90 -4.02 -1.30
C LYS A 64 12.97 -3.36 0.08
N GLN A 65 14.04 -3.60 0.82
CA GLN A 65 14.25 -3.01 2.15
C GLN A 65 14.39 -1.47 2.08
N LEU A 66 15.09 -0.94 1.07
CA LEU A 66 15.21 0.50 0.88
C LEU A 66 13.85 1.15 0.58
N VAL A 67 13.02 0.50 -0.23
CA VAL A 67 11.65 0.95 -0.50
C VAL A 67 10.85 1.00 0.80
N GLU A 68 10.92 -0.03 1.62
CA GLU A 68 10.23 -0.10 2.91
C GLU A 68 10.65 1.03 3.86
N VAL A 69 11.96 1.31 3.96
CA VAL A 69 12.48 2.44 4.78
C VAL A 69 11.93 3.78 4.29
N ILE A 70 11.87 4.01 2.97
CA ILE A 70 11.30 5.23 2.39
C ILE A 70 9.82 5.36 2.77
N GLU A 71 9.06 4.27 2.66
CA GLU A 71 7.64 4.26 2.96
C GLU A 71 7.36 4.46 4.45
N ASN A 72 8.11 3.80 5.32
CA ASN A 72 8.00 3.94 6.77
C ASN A 72 8.31 5.36 7.22
N ASN A 73 9.33 6.01 6.66
CA ASN A 73 9.65 7.39 6.99
C ASN A 73 8.61 8.39 6.45
N ALA A 74 8.03 8.13 5.29
CA ALA A 74 6.92 8.92 4.77
C ALA A 74 5.70 8.87 5.72
N ASN A 75 5.55 7.79 6.46
CA ASN A 75 4.46 7.54 7.39
C ASN A 75 4.69 8.10 8.81
N GLY A 76 5.80 8.81 9.06
CA GLY A 76 6.10 9.44 10.35
C GLY A 76 6.49 8.46 11.47
N VAL A 77 6.78 7.22 11.13
CA VAL A 77 7.20 6.17 12.07
C VAL A 77 8.71 6.17 12.18
N SER A 78 9.25 6.99 13.08
CA SER A 78 10.66 6.91 13.51
C SER A 78 10.78 5.88 14.62
N LYS A 79 10.82 4.60 14.27
CA LYS A 79 11.36 3.55 15.13
C LYS A 79 12.40 2.77 14.34
N GLU A 80 13.54 2.53 14.98
CA GLU A 80 14.52 1.58 14.50
C GLU A 80 13.81 0.24 14.27
N VAL A 81 13.53 -0.05 13.02
CA VAL A 81 12.99 -1.35 12.63
C VAL A 81 14.19 -2.22 12.34
N SER A 82 14.54 -3.04 13.32
CA SER A 82 15.34 -4.24 13.09
C SER A 82 14.42 -5.27 12.41
N ASP A 83 14.06 -5.03 11.16
CA ASP A 83 13.44 -6.06 10.34
C ASP A 83 14.53 -6.92 9.72
N THR A 84 14.95 -7.91 10.46
CA THR A 84 15.39 -9.15 9.84
C THR A 84 14.17 -9.68 9.09
N PRO A 85 14.28 -10.00 7.77
CA PRO A 85 13.23 -10.76 7.12
C PRO A 85 13.03 -11.97 8.02
N SER A 86 11.85 -12.11 8.57
CA SER A 86 11.51 -13.31 9.31
C SER A 86 11.64 -14.45 8.31
N HIS A 87 12.83 -15.05 8.25
CA HIS A 87 12.97 -16.40 7.73
C HIS A 87 12.04 -17.22 8.58
N ILE A 88 10.87 -17.44 8.04
CA ILE A 88 9.86 -18.30 8.59
C ILE A 88 10.56 -19.60 8.95
N SER A 89 10.85 -19.76 10.23
CA SER A 89 11.02 -21.10 10.74
C SER A 89 9.72 -21.80 10.39
N LYS A 90 9.78 -22.86 9.59
CA LYS A 90 8.64 -23.72 9.29
C LYS A 90 8.23 -24.51 10.55
N GLU A 91 8.17 -23.87 11.69
CA GLU A 91 7.49 -24.39 12.85
C GLU A 91 6.01 -24.30 12.52
N LYS A 92 5.34 -25.43 12.52
CA LYS A 92 3.91 -25.56 12.31
C LYS A 92 3.20 -24.87 13.46
N CYS A 93 3.05 -23.56 13.37
CA CYS A 93 2.11 -22.85 14.24
C CYS A 93 0.69 -23.33 13.96
N ALA A 94 -0.16 -23.30 14.98
CA ALA A 94 -1.53 -23.79 14.86
C ALA A 94 -2.38 -22.93 13.91
N ILE A 95 -2.07 -21.63 13.79
CA ILE A 95 -2.78 -20.68 12.92
C ILE A 95 -1.76 -19.91 12.09
N GLN A 96 -1.97 -19.84 10.78
CA GLN A 96 -1.19 -19.08 9.84
C GLN A 96 -2.01 -17.90 9.29
N ILE A 97 -1.49 -16.68 9.42
CA ILE A 97 -2.10 -15.46 8.88
C ILE A 97 -1.15 -14.85 7.87
N GLU A 98 -1.58 -14.73 6.62
CA GLU A 98 -0.78 -14.18 5.53
C GLU A 98 -1.48 -13.01 4.88
N GLY A 99 -0.72 -12.11 4.25
CA GLY A 99 -1.36 -11.03 3.52
C GLY A 99 -0.48 -9.85 3.16
N ILE A 100 -1.15 -8.86 2.56
CA ILE A 100 -0.55 -7.64 2.08
C ILE A 100 -1.36 -6.45 2.59
N LEU A 101 -0.67 -5.51 3.23
CA LEU A 101 -1.31 -4.32 3.79
C LEU A 101 -0.50 -3.05 3.45
N PRO A 102 -1.17 -1.91 3.29
CA PRO A 102 -0.47 -0.63 3.20
C PRO A 102 0.40 -0.38 4.45
N CYS A 103 1.62 0.09 4.26
CA CYS A 103 2.58 0.32 5.35
C CYS A 103 2.01 1.11 6.55
N PRO A 104 1.23 2.19 6.36
CA PRO A 104 0.67 2.94 7.48
C PRO A 104 -0.28 2.15 8.37
N ILE A 105 -0.88 1.08 7.83
CA ILE A 105 -1.82 0.21 8.54
C ILE A 105 -1.08 -1.01 9.10
N ARG A 106 -0.14 -1.57 8.32
CA ARG A 106 0.56 -2.81 8.64
C ARG A 106 1.28 -2.72 9.98
N LEU A 107 2.13 -1.73 10.18
CA LEU A 107 2.97 -1.65 11.40
C LEU A 107 2.14 -1.52 12.67
N PRO A 108 1.18 -0.58 12.81
CA PRO A 108 0.34 -0.51 13.99
C PRO A 108 -0.48 -1.79 14.23
N LEU A 109 -0.92 -2.45 13.17
CA LEU A 109 -1.69 -3.69 13.26
C LEU A 109 -0.80 -4.85 13.74
N MET A 110 0.44 -4.95 13.28
CA MET A 110 1.40 -5.94 13.74
C MET A 110 1.70 -5.79 15.24
N ASP A 111 1.93 -4.56 15.73
CA ASP A 111 2.12 -4.28 17.16
C ASP A 111 0.94 -4.79 18.00
N VAL A 112 -0.30 -4.58 17.51
CA VAL A 112 -1.52 -5.06 18.19
C VAL A 112 -1.61 -6.59 18.15
N PHE A 113 -1.34 -7.20 17.00
CA PHE A 113 -1.41 -8.65 16.83
C PHE A 113 -0.37 -9.39 17.67
N GLU A 114 0.86 -8.90 17.70
CA GLU A 114 1.93 -9.48 18.53
C GLU A 114 1.61 -9.35 20.02
N THR A 115 1.16 -8.19 20.46
CA THR A 115 0.72 -7.98 21.83
C THR A 115 -0.43 -8.91 22.21
N TRP A 116 -1.40 -9.07 21.31
CA TRP A 116 -2.55 -9.95 21.51
C TRP A 116 -2.11 -11.41 21.56
N ARG A 117 -1.28 -11.87 20.62
CA ARG A 117 -0.72 -13.23 20.58
C ARG A 117 -0.02 -13.56 21.89
N ASP A 118 0.87 -12.68 22.34
CA ASP A 118 1.70 -12.91 23.53
C ASP A 118 0.85 -12.89 24.82
N THR A 119 -0.12 -11.98 24.91
CA THR A 119 -1.03 -11.88 26.06
C THR A 119 -1.92 -13.11 26.21
N HIS A 120 -2.38 -13.69 25.09
CA HIS A 120 -3.29 -14.84 25.09
C HIS A 120 -2.57 -16.17 24.88
N HIS A 121 -1.24 -16.17 24.79
CA HIS A 121 -0.41 -17.35 24.54
C HIS A 121 -0.88 -18.16 23.32
N MET A 122 -1.23 -17.46 22.24
CA MET A 122 -1.74 -18.07 21.03
C MET A 122 -0.61 -18.55 20.13
N ASP A 123 -0.76 -19.74 19.57
CA ASP A 123 0.18 -20.30 18.59
C ASP A 123 -0.21 -19.80 17.19
N VAL A 124 0.18 -18.56 16.88
CA VAL A 124 -0.15 -17.86 15.63
C VAL A 124 1.11 -17.30 14.99
N ASN A 125 1.26 -17.53 13.69
CA ASN A 125 2.28 -16.89 12.88
C ASN A 125 1.64 -15.82 11.96
N PHE A 126 2.25 -14.64 11.91
CA PHE A 126 1.85 -13.53 11.05
C PHE A 126 2.91 -13.31 9.97
N ASP A 127 2.54 -13.49 8.70
CA ASP A 127 3.34 -13.10 7.55
C ASP A 127 2.56 -12.05 6.74
N LEU A 128 2.49 -10.85 7.30
CA LEU A 128 1.83 -9.69 6.72
C LEU A 128 2.89 -8.75 6.16
N GLN A 129 2.97 -8.63 4.85
CA GLN A 129 3.97 -7.83 4.18
C GLN A 129 3.39 -6.51 3.68
N SER A 130 4.28 -5.58 3.33
CA SER A 130 3.90 -4.30 2.75
C SER A 130 3.34 -4.49 1.33
N ALA A 131 2.31 -3.73 0.98
CA ALA A 131 1.76 -3.70 -0.37
C ALA A 131 2.81 -3.30 -1.43
N SER A 132 3.83 -2.53 -1.05
CA SER A 132 4.95 -2.17 -1.93
C SER A 132 5.83 -3.36 -2.35
N MET A 133 5.79 -4.47 -1.60
CA MET A 133 6.48 -5.70 -1.96
C MET A 133 5.85 -6.42 -3.16
N GLY A 134 4.65 -6.00 -3.57
CA GLY A 134 3.88 -6.68 -4.59
C GLY A 134 3.21 -7.96 -4.09
N LEU A 135 2.40 -8.55 -4.94
CA LEU A 135 1.63 -9.76 -4.64
C LEU A 135 2.37 -11.06 -5.00
N ASP A 136 3.44 -10.99 -5.79
CA ASP A 136 4.10 -12.15 -6.42
C ASP A 136 4.51 -13.22 -5.41
N TRP A 137 5.11 -12.82 -4.28
CA TRP A 137 5.55 -13.76 -3.25
C TRP A 137 4.40 -14.57 -2.65
N LEU A 138 3.23 -13.96 -2.48
CA LEU A 138 2.04 -14.61 -1.92
C LEU A 138 1.35 -15.47 -2.98
N GLN A 139 1.34 -15.00 -4.22
CA GLN A 139 0.87 -15.78 -5.36
C GLN A 139 1.69 -17.05 -5.54
N GLU A 140 3.02 -16.96 -5.59
CA GLU A 140 3.92 -18.12 -5.67
C GLU A 140 3.68 -19.12 -4.53
N ARG A 141 3.44 -18.61 -3.30
CA ARG A 141 3.13 -19.45 -2.15
C ARG A 141 1.79 -20.17 -2.29
N ILE A 142 0.75 -19.48 -2.76
CA ILE A 142 -0.58 -20.07 -3.01
C ILE A 142 -0.52 -21.09 -4.15
N GLU A 143 0.24 -20.80 -5.21
CA GLU A 143 0.43 -21.72 -6.34
C GLU A 143 1.21 -22.98 -5.95
N ALA A 144 2.11 -22.87 -4.98
CA ALA A 144 2.87 -24.02 -4.46
C ALA A 144 2.01 -24.97 -3.59
N CYS A 145 0.84 -24.52 -3.10
CA CYS A 145 -0.08 -25.37 -2.35
C CYS A 145 -0.67 -26.46 -3.25
N LYS A 146 -0.61 -27.72 -2.81
CA LYS A 146 -1.13 -28.86 -3.56
C LYS A 146 -2.65 -28.92 -3.52
N ASP A 147 -3.22 -28.48 -2.42
CA ASP A 147 -4.66 -28.45 -2.19
C ASP A 147 -5.00 -27.36 -1.16
N GLU A 148 -6.29 -27.16 -0.90
CA GLU A 148 -6.80 -26.14 0.01
C GLU A 148 -6.36 -26.33 1.47
N THR A 149 -5.90 -27.52 1.86
CA THR A 149 -5.47 -27.77 3.25
C THR A 149 -4.12 -27.10 3.54
N GLU A 150 -3.31 -26.86 2.53
CA GLU A 150 -2.00 -26.21 2.63
C GLU A 150 -2.10 -24.67 2.59
N LEU A 151 -3.26 -24.10 2.26
CA LEU A 151 -3.50 -22.66 2.32
C LEU A 151 -3.42 -22.15 3.77
N ALA A 152 -3.05 -20.89 3.94
CA ALA A 152 -3.09 -20.24 5.25
C ALA A 152 -4.51 -20.22 5.83
N ASP A 153 -4.61 -20.12 7.17
CA ASP A 153 -5.90 -20.13 7.87
C ASP A 153 -6.65 -18.81 7.70
N VAL A 154 -5.90 -17.71 7.60
CA VAL A 154 -6.44 -16.36 7.40
C VAL A 154 -5.59 -15.61 6.40
N TYR A 155 -6.26 -14.90 5.49
CA TYR A 155 -5.64 -13.92 4.62
C TYR A 155 -6.15 -12.51 4.93
N LEU A 156 -5.26 -11.53 4.92
CA LEU A 156 -5.57 -10.11 5.00
C LEU A 156 -5.03 -9.40 3.77
N SER A 157 -5.87 -8.67 3.05
CA SER A 157 -5.42 -7.94 1.87
C SER A 157 -6.18 -6.62 1.72
N ALA A 158 -5.43 -5.55 1.50
CA ALA A 158 -6.02 -4.35 0.92
C ALA A 158 -6.21 -4.58 -0.58
N GLY A 159 -7.37 -4.18 -1.11
CA GLY A 159 -7.70 -4.30 -2.53
C GLY A 159 -8.23 -5.66 -2.96
N TYR A 160 -8.43 -5.78 -4.26
CA TYR A 160 -9.24 -6.85 -4.85
C TYR A 160 -8.41 -8.03 -5.37
N SER A 161 -7.12 -7.83 -5.68
CA SER A 161 -6.34 -8.78 -6.47
C SER A 161 -6.19 -10.13 -5.77
N LEU A 162 -5.93 -10.16 -4.47
CA LEU A 162 -5.70 -11.41 -3.77
C LEU A 162 -6.89 -12.37 -3.85
N PHE A 163 -8.10 -11.88 -3.62
CA PHE A 163 -9.29 -12.73 -3.50
C PHE A 163 -10.09 -12.84 -4.79
N PHE A 164 -10.07 -11.80 -5.64
CA PHE A 164 -10.91 -11.77 -6.84
C PHE A 164 -10.17 -12.19 -8.13
N ASP A 165 -8.84 -12.16 -8.15
CA ASP A 165 -8.08 -12.73 -9.27
C ASP A 165 -8.13 -14.25 -9.22
N TYR A 166 -8.65 -14.85 -10.30
CA TYR A 166 -8.78 -16.29 -10.42
C TYR A 166 -7.44 -17.04 -10.37
N ASN A 167 -6.36 -16.40 -10.77
CA ASN A 167 -5.01 -17.00 -10.71
C ASN A 167 -4.47 -17.08 -9.27
N VAL A 168 -5.07 -16.36 -8.32
CA VAL A 168 -4.67 -16.38 -6.92
C VAL A 168 -5.71 -17.13 -6.08
N LEU A 169 -6.42 -16.45 -5.18
CA LEU A 169 -7.45 -17.07 -4.34
C LEU A 169 -8.85 -17.06 -4.98
N GLY A 170 -9.05 -16.32 -6.06
CA GLY A 170 -10.36 -16.25 -6.74
C GLY A 170 -10.90 -17.60 -7.22
N LYS A 171 -10.02 -18.56 -7.53
CA LYS A 171 -10.41 -19.94 -7.86
C LYS A 171 -11.07 -20.71 -6.71
N TYR A 172 -10.82 -20.28 -5.48
CA TYR A 172 -11.42 -20.88 -4.28
C TYR A 172 -12.68 -20.13 -3.81
N ARG A 173 -13.01 -19.03 -4.46
CA ARG A 173 -14.26 -18.35 -4.23
C ARG A 173 -15.41 -19.24 -4.67
N ASP A 174 -16.53 -19.18 -3.98
CA ASP A 174 -17.72 -20.01 -4.23
C ASP A 174 -17.54 -21.53 -3.98
N THR A 175 -16.41 -21.95 -3.43
CA THR A 175 -16.15 -23.37 -3.10
C THR A 175 -16.48 -23.72 -1.64
N GLY A 176 -16.78 -22.74 -0.80
CA GLY A 176 -17.04 -22.93 0.63
C GLY A 176 -15.79 -23.07 1.50
N ILE A 177 -14.59 -22.86 0.93
CA ILE A 177 -13.32 -22.91 1.68
C ILE A 177 -13.19 -21.70 2.63
N PHE A 178 -13.62 -20.52 2.17
CA PHE A 178 -13.60 -19.31 2.96
C PHE A 178 -15.00 -18.95 3.47
N THR A 179 -15.04 -18.34 4.65
CA THR A 179 -16.27 -17.83 5.26
C THR A 179 -16.02 -16.45 5.83
N ASP A 180 -17.08 -15.66 5.99
CA ASP A 180 -17.00 -14.46 6.78
C ASP A 180 -16.62 -14.82 8.24
N SER A 181 -15.77 -14.00 8.84
CA SER A 181 -15.47 -14.11 10.25
C SER A 181 -16.73 -13.84 11.06
N ASP A 182 -16.74 -14.29 12.28
CA ASP A 182 -17.82 -14.27 13.24
C ASP A 182 -18.95 -13.23 12.98
N ARG A 183 -20.10 -13.71 12.49
CA ARG A 183 -21.33 -12.91 12.28
C ARG A 183 -21.88 -12.25 13.54
N THR A 184 -21.30 -12.56 14.70
CA THR A 184 -21.71 -11.94 15.98
C THR A 184 -21.14 -10.53 16.14
N ILE A 185 -20.13 -10.14 15.34
CA ILE A 185 -19.56 -8.80 15.35
C ILE A 185 -20.20 -7.98 14.22
N PRO A 186 -21.18 -7.12 14.53
CA PRO A 186 -21.82 -6.29 13.53
C PRO A 186 -20.85 -5.24 12.99
N LEU A 187 -20.97 -4.92 11.71
CA LEU A 187 -20.30 -3.76 11.15
C LEU A 187 -20.81 -2.48 11.84
N LYS A 188 -19.94 -1.47 11.89
CA LYS A 188 -20.36 -0.15 12.34
C LYS A 188 -21.38 0.41 11.36
N GLU A 189 -22.34 1.20 11.88
CA GLU A 189 -23.39 1.85 11.08
C GLU A 189 -22.85 2.61 9.85
N MET A 190 -21.65 3.20 9.96
CA MET A 190 -21.01 3.87 8.82
C MET A 190 -20.66 2.93 7.67
N PHE A 191 -20.59 1.61 7.88
CA PHE A 191 -20.25 0.58 6.89
C PHE A 191 -21.42 -0.34 6.54
N ASP A 192 -22.53 -0.24 7.29
CA ASP A 192 -23.73 -1.03 7.05
C ASP A 192 -24.96 -0.22 7.41
N ASN A 193 -25.59 0.40 6.42
CA ASN A 193 -26.77 1.23 6.54
C ASN A 193 -27.60 1.18 5.24
N GLU A 194 -28.66 1.96 5.14
CA GLU A 194 -29.54 2.00 3.97
C GLU A 194 -28.86 2.41 2.65
N ASN A 195 -27.72 3.09 2.71
CA ASN A 195 -27.01 3.61 1.54
C ASN A 195 -25.79 2.77 1.15
N ILE A 196 -25.19 2.06 2.10
CA ILE A 196 -24.00 1.26 1.90
C ILE A 196 -24.05 0.01 2.79
N SER A 197 -23.74 -1.14 2.22
CA SER A 197 -23.43 -2.34 2.99
C SER A 197 -22.13 -2.94 2.49
N LEU A 198 -21.19 -3.16 3.41
CA LEU A 198 -19.93 -3.83 3.15
C LEU A 198 -19.96 -5.31 3.57
N ASN A 199 -21.15 -5.82 3.90
CA ASN A 199 -21.35 -7.24 4.12
C ASN A 199 -21.25 -8.01 2.79
N ASP A 200 -20.57 -9.14 2.81
CA ASP A 200 -20.58 -10.05 1.68
C ASP A 200 -21.91 -10.86 1.66
N PRO A 201 -22.73 -10.74 0.63
CA PRO A 201 -23.98 -11.51 0.54
C PRO A 201 -23.74 -13.03 0.43
N ASN A 202 -22.54 -13.45 0.01
CA ASN A 202 -22.16 -14.87 -0.12
C ASN A 202 -21.41 -15.40 1.11
N HIS A 203 -21.16 -14.56 2.10
CA HIS A 203 -20.50 -14.94 3.36
C HIS A 203 -19.13 -15.59 3.20
N GLN A 204 -18.31 -15.08 2.28
CA GLN A 204 -16.97 -15.62 1.98
C GLN A 204 -15.83 -14.77 2.55
N TYR A 205 -16.08 -13.48 2.80
CA TYR A 205 -15.10 -12.55 3.35
C TYR A 205 -15.73 -11.56 4.31
N THR A 206 -14.88 -10.92 5.10
CA THR A 206 -15.26 -9.79 5.93
C THR A 206 -14.48 -8.55 5.49
N VAL A 207 -15.13 -7.40 5.36
CA VAL A 207 -14.45 -6.13 5.21
C VAL A 207 -14.10 -5.60 6.59
N VAL A 208 -12.80 -5.59 6.92
CA VAL A 208 -12.31 -5.16 8.25
C VAL A 208 -11.87 -3.71 8.29
N GLY A 209 -11.75 -3.07 7.13
CA GLY A 209 -11.40 -1.67 7.02
C GLY A 209 -11.62 -1.14 5.60
N ILE A 210 -11.54 0.17 5.46
CA ILE A 210 -11.61 0.85 4.16
C ILE A 210 -10.55 1.94 4.06
N VAL A 211 -10.07 2.17 2.85
CA VAL A 211 -9.18 3.26 2.51
C VAL A 211 -9.89 4.15 1.50
N PRO A 212 -10.43 5.31 1.89
CA PRO A 212 -11.07 6.24 0.97
C PRO A 212 -10.03 6.96 0.10
N ALA A 213 -10.36 7.20 -1.16
CA ALA A 213 -9.61 8.08 -2.05
C ALA A 213 -10.19 9.49 -2.03
N VAL A 214 -9.33 10.49 -1.89
CA VAL A 214 -9.66 11.92 -1.83
C VAL A 214 -8.76 12.71 -2.79
N PHE A 215 -8.99 14.01 -2.92
CA PHE A 215 -8.16 14.89 -3.72
C PHE A 215 -7.32 15.82 -2.82
N MET A 216 -6.04 15.91 -3.10
CA MET A 216 -5.21 17.02 -2.64
C MET A 216 -5.00 17.98 -3.80
N VAL A 217 -5.41 19.22 -3.64
CA VAL A 217 -5.37 20.24 -4.70
C VAL A 217 -4.32 21.29 -4.38
N ASN A 218 -3.38 21.47 -5.30
CA ASN A 218 -2.43 22.56 -5.27
C ASN A 218 -3.06 23.77 -5.97
N THR A 219 -3.43 24.78 -5.20
CA THR A 219 -4.17 25.95 -5.71
C THR A 219 -3.31 26.85 -6.62
N GLU A 220 -1.98 26.89 -6.43
CA GLU A 220 -1.07 27.61 -7.30
C GLU A 220 -0.96 26.94 -8.67
N ALA A 221 -0.81 25.60 -8.70
CA ALA A 221 -0.77 24.83 -9.95
C ALA A 221 -2.15 24.76 -10.63
N LEU A 222 -3.23 24.79 -9.85
CA LEU A 222 -4.59 24.86 -10.35
C LEU A 222 -4.83 26.16 -11.15
N GLY A 223 -4.30 27.29 -10.66
CA GLY A 223 -4.42 28.60 -11.29
C GLY A 223 -5.89 29.07 -11.31
N GLU A 224 -6.35 29.50 -12.50
CA GLU A 224 -7.71 30.00 -12.69
C GLU A 224 -8.76 28.89 -12.89
N ARG A 225 -8.35 27.61 -12.92
CA ARG A 225 -9.28 26.49 -13.05
C ARG A 225 -10.18 26.40 -11.81
N PRO A 226 -11.45 26.00 -11.98
CA PRO A 226 -12.33 25.80 -10.83
C PRO A 226 -11.76 24.73 -9.88
N MET A 227 -12.10 24.83 -8.59
CA MET A 227 -11.79 23.79 -7.61
C MET A 227 -12.60 22.53 -7.95
N PRO A 228 -11.96 21.35 -8.15
CA PRO A 228 -12.71 20.11 -8.36
C PRO A 228 -13.40 19.70 -7.07
N GLU A 229 -14.69 19.37 -7.15
CA GLU A 229 -15.51 18.99 -6.01
C GLU A 229 -16.06 17.56 -6.10
N SER A 230 -15.93 16.92 -7.27
CA SER A 230 -16.48 15.60 -7.55
C SER A 230 -15.60 14.82 -8.52
N TRP A 231 -15.79 13.50 -8.58
CA TRP A 231 -15.12 12.68 -9.58
C TRP A 231 -15.45 13.09 -11.01
N SER A 232 -16.70 13.54 -11.26
CA SER A 232 -17.08 14.03 -12.58
C SER A 232 -16.30 15.28 -13.02
N ASP A 233 -15.87 16.11 -12.08
CA ASP A 233 -15.04 17.26 -12.38
C ASP A 233 -13.68 16.83 -12.96
N LEU A 234 -13.08 15.78 -12.40
CA LEU A 234 -11.78 15.29 -12.85
C LEU A 234 -11.77 14.81 -14.32
N MET A 235 -12.94 14.62 -14.92
CA MET A 235 -13.08 14.18 -16.31
C MET A 235 -13.33 15.35 -17.29
N LYS A 236 -13.36 16.60 -16.79
CA LYS A 236 -13.56 17.79 -17.63
C LYS A 236 -12.26 18.18 -18.33
N PRO A 237 -12.35 18.71 -19.59
CA PRO A 237 -11.16 19.03 -20.37
C PRO A 237 -10.30 20.14 -19.76
N GLU A 238 -10.85 20.98 -18.87
CA GLU A 238 -10.08 22.02 -18.18
C GLU A 238 -8.97 21.48 -17.27
N TYR A 239 -9.02 20.19 -16.92
CA TYR A 239 -8.00 19.51 -16.11
C TYR A 239 -7.02 18.66 -16.93
N GLU A 240 -7.00 18.82 -18.26
CA GLU A 240 -6.06 18.10 -19.12
C GLU A 240 -4.62 18.25 -18.62
N ASN A 241 -3.90 17.12 -18.49
CA ASN A 241 -2.51 17.05 -17.99
C ASN A 241 -2.29 17.74 -16.63
N THR A 242 -3.22 17.64 -15.68
CA THR A 242 -3.07 18.26 -14.36
C THR A 242 -3.21 17.29 -13.19
N ILE A 243 -3.57 16.04 -13.44
CA ILE A 243 -3.91 15.08 -12.39
C ILE A 243 -2.77 14.08 -12.18
N ALA A 244 -2.37 13.89 -10.91
CA ALA A 244 -1.57 12.77 -10.50
C ALA A 244 -2.47 11.66 -9.92
N PHE A 245 -2.18 10.41 -10.31
CA PHE A 245 -2.98 9.26 -9.95
C PHE A 245 -2.10 8.17 -9.32
N PRO A 246 -2.58 7.38 -8.33
CA PRO A 246 -1.78 6.39 -7.63
C PRO A 246 -1.65 5.07 -8.43
N VAL A 247 -1.15 5.13 -9.66
CA VAL A 247 -1.07 3.96 -10.57
C VAL A 247 -0.13 2.87 -10.05
N GLN A 248 0.83 3.23 -9.21
CA GLN A 248 1.79 2.27 -8.63
C GLN A 248 1.33 1.69 -7.30
N ASP A 249 0.22 2.17 -6.78
CA ASP A 249 -0.51 1.55 -5.67
C ASP A 249 -1.61 0.68 -6.30
N LEU A 250 -1.29 -0.58 -6.58
CA LEU A 250 -2.16 -1.50 -7.30
C LEU A 250 -3.53 -1.65 -6.64
N ASP A 251 -3.58 -1.63 -5.32
CA ASP A 251 -4.82 -1.82 -4.57
C ASP A 251 -5.77 -0.63 -4.76
N MET A 252 -5.28 0.59 -4.52
CA MET A 252 -6.06 1.82 -4.72
C MET A 252 -6.37 2.05 -6.20
N PHE A 253 -5.42 1.76 -7.08
CA PHE A 253 -5.61 1.93 -8.52
C PHE A 253 -6.79 1.10 -9.05
N HIS A 254 -6.88 -0.18 -8.68
CA HIS A 254 -7.99 -1.03 -9.08
C HIS A 254 -9.34 -0.52 -8.54
N ALA A 255 -9.38 -0.11 -7.27
CA ALA A 255 -10.59 0.47 -6.68
C ALA A 255 -11.06 1.72 -7.44
N LEU A 256 -10.11 2.59 -7.80
CA LEU A 256 -10.40 3.81 -8.57
C LEU A 256 -10.93 3.50 -9.97
N LEU A 257 -10.29 2.57 -10.70
CA LEU A 257 -10.77 2.17 -12.03
C LEU A 257 -12.16 1.55 -11.97
N LEU A 258 -12.41 0.65 -11.01
CA LEU A 258 -13.72 0.02 -10.82
C LEU A 258 -14.78 1.04 -10.43
N GLY A 259 -14.49 1.95 -9.52
CA GLY A 259 -15.41 3.00 -9.08
C GLY A 259 -15.78 3.97 -10.21
N ILE A 260 -14.79 4.42 -10.98
CA ILE A 260 -15.00 5.29 -12.15
C ILE A 260 -15.79 4.55 -13.24
N TYR A 261 -15.40 3.30 -13.54
CA TYR A 261 -16.10 2.51 -14.54
C TYR A 261 -17.56 2.25 -14.16
N SER A 262 -17.81 1.90 -12.91
CA SER A 262 -19.17 1.63 -12.40
C SER A 262 -20.10 2.83 -12.55
N LYS A 263 -19.59 4.06 -12.36
CA LYS A 263 -20.39 5.28 -12.36
C LYS A 263 -20.43 5.98 -13.74
N TYR A 264 -19.34 5.93 -14.49
CA TYR A 264 -19.16 6.72 -15.70
C TYR A 264 -18.81 5.89 -16.94
N GLY A 265 -18.70 4.56 -16.80
CA GLY A 265 -18.37 3.64 -17.90
C GLY A 265 -16.97 3.85 -18.47
N THR A 266 -16.76 3.29 -19.68
CA THR A 266 -15.48 3.39 -20.40
C THR A 266 -15.13 4.83 -20.79
N ASP A 267 -16.14 5.65 -21.10
CA ASP A 267 -15.94 7.08 -21.46
C ASP A 267 -15.34 7.85 -20.29
N GLY A 268 -15.79 7.57 -19.04
CA GLY A 268 -15.21 8.16 -17.83
C GLY A 268 -13.75 7.80 -17.64
N LEU A 269 -13.38 6.54 -17.86
CA LEU A 269 -11.99 6.10 -17.81
C LEU A 269 -11.13 6.78 -18.87
N TYR A 270 -11.64 6.89 -20.08
CA TYR A 270 -10.94 7.54 -21.19
C TYR A 270 -10.67 9.03 -20.89
N ARG A 271 -11.71 9.78 -20.46
CA ARG A 271 -11.57 11.20 -20.12
C ARG A 271 -10.63 11.44 -18.94
N LEU A 272 -10.74 10.62 -17.90
CA LEU A 272 -9.79 10.68 -16.78
C LEU A 272 -8.36 10.43 -17.26
N GLY A 273 -8.16 9.45 -18.15
CA GLY A 273 -6.87 9.16 -18.76
C GLY A 273 -6.28 10.33 -19.54
N GLN A 274 -7.09 11.11 -20.25
CA GLN A 274 -6.64 12.33 -20.94
C GLN A 274 -6.16 13.42 -19.97
N ASN A 275 -6.70 13.46 -18.76
CA ASN A 275 -6.37 14.45 -17.76
C ASN A 275 -5.18 14.05 -16.88
N LEU A 276 -4.67 12.82 -17.05
CA LEU A 276 -3.48 12.36 -16.30
C LEU A 276 -2.22 13.08 -16.78
N MET A 277 -1.54 13.71 -15.85
CA MET A 277 -0.22 14.29 -16.01
C MET A 277 0.87 13.26 -15.72
N GLN A 278 0.69 12.51 -14.63
CA GLN A 278 1.67 11.53 -14.17
C GLN A 278 1.04 10.48 -13.26
N SER A 279 1.72 9.35 -13.16
CA SER A 279 1.44 8.32 -12.18
C SER A 279 2.50 8.31 -11.09
N MET A 280 2.09 8.17 -9.84
CA MET A 280 2.98 8.27 -8.69
C MET A 280 2.56 7.33 -7.58
N HIS A 281 3.55 6.86 -6.80
CA HIS A 281 3.23 6.21 -5.53
C HIS A 281 2.76 7.24 -4.49
N PRO A 282 1.76 6.93 -3.63
CA PRO A 282 1.21 7.88 -2.64
C PRO A 282 2.26 8.53 -1.73
N ALA A 283 3.29 7.79 -1.31
CA ALA A 283 4.37 8.33 -0.50
C ALA A 283 5.22 9.40 -1.25
N GLN A 284 5.34 9.30 -2.57
CA GLN A 284 5.96 10.35 -3.38
C GLN A 284 5.08 11.59 -3.45
N MET A 285 3.77 11.41 -3.57
CA MET A 285 2.80 12.49 -3.60
C MET A 285 2.89 13.38 -2.34
N VAL A 286 3.02 12.75 -1.15
CA VAL A 286 3.22 13.45 0.12
C VAL A 286 4.50 14.30 0.11
N LYS A 287 5.59 13.79 -0.45
CA LYS A 287 6.88 14.50 -0.52
C LYS A 287 6.87 15.66 -1.52
N MET A 288 6.11 15.55 -2.60
CA MET A 288 6.00 16.61 -3.62
C MET A 288 5.40 17.90 -3.06
N GLY A 289 4.41 17.81 -2.20
CA GLY A 289 3.83 18.98 -1.53
C GLY A 289 4.84 19.83 -0.73
N LYS A 290 6.02 19.25 -0.42
CA LYS A 290 7.10 19.91 0.32
C LYS A 290 8.26 20.41 -0.56
N SER A 291 8.29 20.10 -1.86
CA SER A 291 9.43 20.38 -2.75
C SER A 291 9.17 21.57 -3.68
N LYS A 292 9.91 22.64 -3.51
CA LYS A 292 9.89 23.84 -4.39
C LYS A 292 10.68 23.70 -5.71
N LYS A 293 11.27 22.53 -5.98
CA LYS A 293 12.24 22.34 -7.09
C LYS A 293 11.71 21.56 -8.27
N GLN A 294 10.47 21.10 -8.27
CA GLN A 294 9.93 20.27 -9.34
C GLN A 294 9.34 21.15 -10.46
N LYS A 295 9.76 20.89 -11.70
CA LYS A 295 9.34 21.66 -12.88
C LYS A 295 7.87 21.49 -13.22
N GLU A 296 7.23 20.40 -12.77
CA GLU A 296 5.86 20.07 -13.09
C GLU A 296 5.18 19.51 -11.84
N ILE A 297 4.36 20.34 -11.20
CA ILE A 297 3.59 19.96 -10.02
C ILE A 297 2.16 19.71 -10.48
N PRO A 298 1.56 18.53 -10.22
CA PRO A 298 0.16 18.29 -10.53
C PRO A 298 -0.72 19.26 -9.75
N ALA A 299 -1.76 19.77 -10.41
CA ALA A 299 -2.73 20.62 -9.74
C ALA A 299 -3.65 19.80 -8.82
N ILE A 300 -3.92 18.55 -9.21
CA ILE A 300 -4.79 17.64 -8.46
C ILE A 300 -4.05 16.32 -8.25
N THR A 301 -4.04 15.86 -7.02
CA THR A 301 -3.48 14.55 -6.66
C THR A 301 -4.58 13.70 -6.06
N VAL A 302 -4.92 12.59 -6.70
CA VAL A 302 -5.80 11.57 -6.13
C VAL A 302 -4.95 10.70 -5.22
N ILE A 303 -5.35 10.59 -3.95
CA ILE A 303 -4.50 10.00 -2.90
C ILE A 303 -5.36 9.28 -1.84
N PRO A 304 -4.87 8.17 -1.25
CA PRO A 304 -5.50 7.59 -0.07
C PRO A 304 -5.60 8.59 1.08
N TYR A 305 -6.74 8.64 1.76
CA TYR A 305 -7.04 9.65 2.79
C TYR A 305 -6.00 9.70 3.91
N PHE A 306 -5.49 8.56 4.36
CA PHE A 306 -4.47 8.54 5.41
C PHE A 306 -3.15 9.22 4.97
N PHE A 307 -2.78 9.15 3.69
CA PHE A 307 -1.66 9.90 3.16
C PHE A 307 -1.98 11.39 3.04
N ALA A 308 -3.21 11.74 2.66
CA ALA A 308 -3.64 13.12 2.63
C ALA A 308 -3.57 13.76 4.03
N CYS A 309 -3.93 13.04 5.10
CA CYS A 309 -3.81 13.50 6.48
C CYS A 309 -2.35 13.78 6.92
N MET A 310 -1.37 13.15 6.26
CA MET A 310 0.06 13.43 6.53
C MET A 310 0.58 14.67 5.81
N MET A 311 -0.15 15.14 4.79
CA MET A 311 0.12 16.40 4.14
C MET A 311 -0.54 17.50 4.97
N GLN A 312 0.26 18.52 5.36
CA GLN A 312 -0.33 19.68 6.06
C GLN A 312 -1.16 20.48 5.07
N GLU A 313 -2.41 20.73 5.43
CA GLU A 313 -3.21 21.73 4.72
C GLU A 313 -2.59 23.10 4.86
N THR A 314 -2.39 23.76 3.74
CA THR A 314 -1.90 25.13 3.66
C THR A 314 -2.84 25.94 2.76
N LYS A 315 -2.54 27.21 2.54
CA LYS A 315 -3.30 28.00 1.56
C LYS A 315 -3.13 27.46 0.14
N GLU A 316 -1.97 26.86 -0.13
CA GLU A 316 -1.59 26.32 -1.43
C GLU A 316 -2.04 24.86 -1.62
N MET A 317 -2.19 24.10 -0.53
CA MET A 317 -2.57 22.67 -0.57
C MET A 317 -3.87 22.45 0.19
N GLN A 318 -4.93 22.10 -0.52
CA GLN A 318 -6.27 21.90 0.05
C GLN A 318 -6.73 20.46 -0.11
N LEU A 319 -7.24 19.89 0.97
CA LEU A 319 -7.91 18.59 0.96
C LEU A 319 -9.35 18.79 0.47
N VAL A 320 -9.75 18.02 -0.53
CA VAL A 320 -11.11 17.99 -1.05
C VAL A 320 -11.68 16.59 -0.89
N TRP A 321 -12.74 16.48 -0.11
CA TRP A 321 -13.56 15.28 -0.06
C TRP A 321 -14.59 15.34 -1.19
N PRO A 322 -14.63 14.35 -2.12
CA PRO A 322 -15.57 14.39 -3.24
C PRO A 322 -17.03 14.45 -2.77
N LYS A 323 -17.82 15.40 -3.28
CA LYS A 323 -19.22 15.56 -2.93
C LYS A 323 -20.10 14.40 -3.37
N ASP A 324 -19.66 13.67 -4.38
CA ASP A 324 -20.31 12.48 -4.92
C ASP A 324 -19.82 11.18 -4.28
N GLY A 325 -19.10 11.28 -3.16
CA GLY A 325 -18.60 10.20 -2.34
C GLY A 325 -17.17 9.81 -2.69
N ALA A 326 -16.37 9.45 -1.69
CA ALA A 326 -15.05 8.89 -1.91
C ALA A 326 -15.16 7.47 -2.49
N ILE A 327 -14.26 7.13 -3.41
CA ILE A 327 -14.10 5.74 -3.85
C ILE A 327 -13.37 4.99 -2.74
N LEU A 328 -13.92 3.84 -2.34
CA LEU A 328 -13.44 3.05 -1.23
C LEU A 328 -12.57 1.89 -1.73
N ASN A 329 -11.39 1.74 -1.15
CA ASN A 329 -10.57 0.55 -1.30
C ASN A 329 -10.72 -0.31 -0.03
N PRO A 330 -11.39 -1.47 -0.09
CA PRO A 330 -11.64 -2.29 1.09
C PRO A 330 -10.37 -3.07 1.50
N ILE A 331 -10.32 -3.37 2.80
CA ILE A 331 -9.39 -4.34 3.38
C ILE A 331 -10.19 -5.58 3.71
N PHE A 332 -9.89 -6.66 3.01
CA PHE A 332 -10.57 -7.93 3.16
C PHE A 332 -9.87 -8.83 4.17
N LEU A 333 -10.66 -9.54 4.96
CA LEU A 333 -10.25 -10.68 5.75
C LEU A 333 -10.98 -11.91 5.21
N LEU A 334 -10.20 -12.93 4.88
CA LEU A 334 -10.69 -14.23 4.45
C LEU A 334 -10.30 -15.24 5.53
N ALA A 335 -11.27 -15.87 6.15
CA ALA A 335 -11.03 -16.93 7.12
C ALA A 335 -11.37 -18.29 6.51
N LYS A 336 -10.44 -19.23 6.60
CA LYS A 336 -10.66 -20.60 6.14
C LYS A 336 -11.68 -21.29 7.03
N CYS A 337 -12.67 -21.90 6.41
CA CYS A 337 -13.67 -22.68 7.12
C CYS A 337 -13.02 -23.95 7.71
N HIS A 338 -12.80 -23.97 9.00
CA HIS A 338 -12.42 -25.21 9.68
C HIS A 338 -13.68 -25.98 10.03
N PRO A 339 -13.83 -27.25 9.60
CA PRO A 339 -14.83 -28.11 10.17
C PRO A 339 -14.56 -28.13 11.68
N LYS A 340 -15.56 -27.73 12.49
CA LYS A 340 -15.48 -27.61 13.95
C LYS A 340 -14.64 -28.73 14.53
N LYS A 341 -13.34 -28.49 14.76
CA LYS A 341 -12.62 -29.25 15.76
C LYS A 341 -13.29 -28.86 17.07
N ASN A 342 -13.99 -29.82 17.68
CA ASN A 342 -14.53 -29.67 19.02
C ASN A 342 -13.41 -29.23 19.93
N TYR A 343 -13.28 -27.95 20.19
CA TYR A 343 -12.53 -27.43 21.33
C TYR A 343 -13.36 -27.75 22.57
N ASN A 344 -13.43 -29.05 22.90
CA ASN A 344 -13.80 -29.49 24.22
C ASN A 344 -12.54 -29.38 25.09
N ARG A 345 -12.57 -28.36 25.92
CA ARG A 345 -11.80 -28.00 27.12
C ARG A 345 -10.77 -26.91 27.01
#